data_49c4fbda4ef6640f17f06f2291a00aaf
#
_entry.id   49c4fbda4ef6640f17f06f2291a00aaf
#
_cell.length_a   1.000
_cell.length_b   1.000
_cell.length_c   1.000
_cell.angle_alpha   90.00
_cell.angle_beta   90.00
_cell.angle_gamma   90.00
#
_symmetry.space_group_name_H-M   'P 1'
#
loop_
_entity.id
_entity.type
_entity.pdbx_description
1 polymer ?
#
loop_
_entity_poly.entity_id
_entity_poly.type
_entity_poly.pdbx_seq_one_letter_code
_entity_poly.pdbx_strand_id
1 'polypeptide(L)'
;AEFPDTEHSGSMAGVVVYYRGHEMDDPQGAYDVVAPVFEQIEDPEQRFSVGLEMLSLADSVEVPLELAEIADTLAAQRPLTYGENQQVVEIAAELEEWSIAAAHASAASNLATPEAYRADYPDREFSDEDVAERAGRRKATSLAYDGWAAYNLGDTELAFARFAAADDVGSVSYLGVPNTPLYTFWGRAALGEGEFDSAIEMLGAEAAFGNDGSGAEVYLREAYAAKNGDEEGFDEFLWATRNKLATTVDDFTLLDYEGNEISMADVSTGKVTLLAFWFPT
;
A
#
# COMPACT_ATOMS: atom_id res chain seq x y z
N ALA A 1 -17.41 -11.36 26.81
CA ALA A 1 -18.47 -11.12 25.85
C ALA A 1 -18.58 -12.38 25.00
N GLU A 2 -19.73 -13.04 25.00
CA GLU A 2 -20.00 -14.12 24.05
C GLU A 2 -20.24 -13.43 22.70
N PHE A 3 -19.30 -13.58 21.77
CA PHE A 3 -19.56 -13.23 20.38
C PHE A 3 -20.46 -14.33 19.83
N PRO A 4 -21.69 -14.04 19.41
CA PRO A 4 -22.50 -15.05 18.78
C PRO A 4 -21.84 -15.46 17.46
N ASP A 5 -22.03 -16.72 17.11
CA ASP A 5 -21.68 -17.33 15.82
C ASP A 5 -22.48 -16.59 14.72
N THR A 6 -21.97 -15.45 14.28
CA THR A 6 -22.65 -14.57 13.31
C THR A 6 -21.75 -14.31 12.12
N GLU A 7 -22.40 -14.13 10.97
CA GLU A 7 -21.84 -13.68 9.68
C GLU A 7 -20.90 -12.44 9.77
N HIS A 8 -20.82 -11.80 10.94
CA HIS A 8 -20.04 -10.59 11.21
C HIS A 8 -18.81 -10.80 12.12
N SER A 9 -18.52 -12.03 12.54
CA SER A 9 -17.41 -12.29 13.48
C SER A 9 -16.06 -11.83 12.93
N GLY A 10 -15.80 -12.03 11.64
CA GLY A 10 -14.58 -11.56 10.96
C GLY A 10 -14.44 -10.04 10.98
N SER A 11 -15.50 -9.31 10.62
CA SER A 11 -15.49 -7.84 10.64
C SER A 11 -15.27 -7.27 12.04
N MET A 12 -15.82 -7.92 13.07
CA MET A 12 -15.65 -7.49 14.46
C MET A 12 -14.24 -7.79 14.99
N ALA A 13 -13.64 -8.89 14.57
CA ALA A 13 -12.25 -9.20 14.93
C ALA A 13 -11.28 -8.15 14.33
N GLY A 14 -11.44 -7.80 13.05
CA GLY A 14 -10.67 -6.74 12.43
C GLY A 14 -10.81 -5.39 13.15
N VAL A 15 -12.05 -5.02 13.54
CA VAL A 15 -12.28 -3.80 14.35
C VAL A 15 -11.53 -3.85 15.68
N VAL A 16 -11.53 -4.99 16.38
CA VAL A 16 -10.80 -5.13 17.66
C VAL A 16 -9.30 -5.02 17.45
N VAL A 17 -8.75 -5.70 16.43
CA VAL A 17 -7.32 -5.65 16.11
C VAL A 17 -6.91 -4.22 15.76
N TYR A 18 -7.64 -3.57 14.87
CA TYR A 18 -7.31 -2.21 14.45
C TYR A 18 -7.37 -1.22 15.63
N TYR A 19 -8.50 -1.10 16.31
CA TYR A 19 -8.65 -0.08 17.36
C TYR A 19 -7.83 -0.40 18.60
N ARG A 20 -7.88 -1.64 19.09
CA ARG A 20 -7.17 -1.98 20.31
C ARG A 20 -5.70 -2.26 20.08
N GLY A 21 -5.37 -2.99 19.01
CA GLY A 21 -4.00 -3.35 18.69
C GLY A 21 -3.17 -2.15 18.23
N HIS A 22 -3.67 -1.42 17.24
CA HIS A 22 -2.90 -0.36 16.58
C HIS A 22 -3.21 1.04 17.14
N GLU A 23 -4.48 1.44 17.28
CA GLU A 23 -4.81 2.79 17.74
C GLU A 23 -4.62 3.00 19.25
N MET A 24 -4.86 1.97 20.07
CA MET A 24 -4.70 2.04 21.52
C MET A 24 -3.35 1.49 22.01
N ASP A 25 -2.49 1.00 21.11
CA ASP A 25 -1.18 0.41 21.41
C ASP A 25 -1.28 -0.74 22.44
N ASP A 26 -2.31 -1.59 22.31
CA ASP A 26 -2.55 -2.76 23.17
C ASP A 26 -2.70 -4.05 22.34
N PRO A 27 -1.64 -4.47 21.62
CA PRO A 27 -1.69 -5.65 20.75
C PRO A 27 -1.95 -6.94 21.51
N GLN A 28 -1.39 -7.11 22.72
CA GLN A 28 -1.66 -8.28 23.55
C GLN A 28 -3.14 -8.35 23.95
N GLY A 29 -3.72 -7.24 24.36
CA GLY A 29 -5.14 -7.19 24.70
C GLY A 29 -6.05 -7.40 23.51
N ALA A 30 -5.66 -6.98 22.29
CA ALA A 30 -6.39 -7.31 21.06
C ALA A 30 -6.33 -8.81 20.79
N TYR A 31 -5.15 -9.41 20.85
CA TYR A 31 -4.92 -10.84 20.68
C TYR A 31 -5.76 -11.68 21.69
N ASP A 32 -5.71 -11.35 22.98
CA ASP A 32 -6.43 -12.07 24.04
C ASP A 32 -7.94 -12.09 23.82
N VAL A 33 -8.50 -11.09 23.14
CA VAL A 33 -9.92 -11.02 22.78
C VAL A 33 -10.23 -11.85 21.54
N VAL A 34 -9.38 -11.82 20.54
CA VAL A 34 -9.65 -12.41 19.21
C VAL A 34 -9.30 -13.90 19.17
N ALA A 35 -8.22 -14.33 19.81
CA ALA A 35 -7.74 -15.73 19.74
C ALA A 35 -8.78 -16.76 20.20
N PRO A 36 -9.55 -16.59 21.31
CA PRO A 36 -10.58 -17.54 21.68
C PRO A 36 -11.76 -17.61 20.70
N VAL A 37 -12.00 -16.52 19.95
CA VAL A 37 -13.02 -16.49 18.89
C VAL A 37 -12.52 -17.25 17.66
N PHE A 38 -11.28 -17.03 17.27
CA PHE A 38 -10.64 -17.68 16.13
C PHE A 38 -10.68 -19.21 16.23
N GLU A 39 -10.45 -19.78 17.42
CA GLU A 39 -10.52 -21.21 17.65
C GLU A 39 -11.91 -21.83 17.40
N GLN A 40 -12.98 -21.03 17.47
CA GLN A 40 -14.36 -21.44 17.30
C GLN A 40 -14.87 -21.23 15.86
N ILE A 41 -14.11 -20.55 15.01
CA ILE A 41 -14.49 -20.27 13.63
C ILE A 41 -14.30 -21.53 12.80
N GLU A 42 -15.39 -22.10 12.27
CA GLU A 42 -15.36 -23.23 11.35
C GLU A 42 -15.38 -22.82 9.87
N ASP A 43 -15.93 -21.64 9.57
CA ASP A 43 -16.02 -21.11 8.22
C ASP A 43 -14.64 -20.68 7.69
N PRO A 44 -14.16 -21.25 6.57
CA PRO A 44 -12.80 -20.97 6.08
C PRO A 44 -12.58 -19.52 5.65
N GLU A 45 -13.59 -18.80 5.16
CA GLU A 45 -13.47 -17.40 4.74
C GLU A 45 -13.32 -16.49 5.96
N GLN A 46 -14.12 -16.72 6.99
CA GLN A 46 -13.99 -15.99 8.24
C GLN A 46 -12.69 -16.32 8.96
N ARG A 47 -12.28 -17.62 8.94
CA ARG A 47 -11.02 -18.06 9.53
C ARG A 47 -9.84 -17.42 8.83
N PHE A 48 -9.86 -17.31 7.50
CA PHE A 48 -8.85 -16.60 6.72
C PHE A 48 -8.77 -15.13 7.15
N SER A 49 -9.89 -14.40 7.11
CA SER A 49 -9.91 -12.98 7.46
C SER A 49 -9.41 -12.72 8.88
N VAL A 50 -9.94 -13.44 9.88
CA VAL A 50 -9.54 -13.25 11.29
C VAL A 50 -8.10 -13.69 11.53
N GLY A 51 -7.65 -14.73 10.86
CA GLY A 51 -6.25 -15.19 10.94
C GLY A 51 -5.25 -14.17 10.44
N LEU A 52 -5.55 -13.50 9.32
CA LEU A 52 -4.70 -12.41 8.80
C LEU A 52 -4.66 -11.21 9.76
N GLU A 53 -5.81 -10.83 10.32
CA GLU A 53 -5.87 -9.77 11.34
C GLU A 53 -5.05 -10.14 12.59
N MET A 54 -5.06 -11.39 13.03
CA MET A 54 -4.22 -11.82 14.15
C MET A 54 -2.74 -11.76 13.79
N LEU A 55 -2.37 -12.18 12.57
CA LEU A 55 -0.98 -12.17 12.10
C LEU A 55 -0.43 -10.76 11.96
N SER A 56 -1.26 -9.74 11.72
CA SER A 56 -0.80 -8.34 11.71
C SER A 56 -0.32 -7.83 13.09
N LEU A 57 -0.57 -8.59 14.16
CA LEU A 57 -0.04 -8.31 15.50
C LEU A 57 1.28 -9.03 15.81
N ALA A 58 1.78 -9.87 14.88
CA ALA A 58 2.90 -10.77 15.17
C ALA A 58 4.22 -10.07 15.49
N ASP A 59 4.41 -8.82 15.06
CA ASP A 59 5.57 -8.01 15.44
C ASP A 59 5.59 -7.65 16.93
N SER A 60 4.43 -7.64 17.58
CA SER A 60 4.27 -7.16 18.95
C SER A 60 3.92 -8.27 19.94
N VAL A 61 3.29 -9.36 19.47
CA VAL A 61 2.86 -10.49 20.30
C VAL A 61 3.15 -11.81 19.60
N GLU A 62 3.33 -12.88 20.39
CA GLU A 62 3.48 -14.23 19.83
C GLU A 62 2.13 -14.73 19.31
N VAL A 63 2.04 -14.89 17.97
CA VAL A 63 0.85 -15.40 17.30
C VAL A 63 1.16 -16.82 16.78
N PRO A 64 0.59 -17.88 17.36
CA PRO A 64 0.91 -19.28 16.97
C PRO A 64 0.10 -19.69 15.74
N LEU A 65 0.15 -18.91 14.68
CA LEU A 65 -0.49 -19.17 13.39
C LEU A 65 0.55 -19.12 12.29
N GLU A 66 0.40 -19.99 11.29
CA GLU A 66 1.22 -19.98 10.10
C GLU A 66 0.39 -19.40 8.93
N LEU A 67 0.92 -18.37 8.30
CA LEU A 67 0.26 -17.70 7.18
C LEU A 67 -0.07 -18.66 6.03
N ALA A 68 0.88 -19.56 5.71
CA ALA A 68 0.67 -20.58 4.69
C ALA A 68 -0.53 -21.48 5.01
N GLU A 69 -0.69 -21.93 6.26
CA GLU A 69 -1.80 -22.81 6.67
C GLU A 69 -3.16 -22.09 6.52
N ILE A 70 -3.20 -20.81 6.88
CA ILE A 70 -4.42 -20.00 6.76
C ILE A 70 -4.80 -19.82 5.28
N ALA A 71 -3.83 -19.47 4.42
CA ALA A 71 -4.05 -19.30 2.99
C ALA A 71 -4.44 -20.62 2.31
N ASP A 72 -3.74 -21.71 2.60
CA ASP A 72 -4.00 -23.03 2.04
C ASP A 72 -5.36 -23.58 2.44
N THR A 73 -5.82 -23.32 3.67
CA THR A 73 -7.15 -23.74 4.15
C THR A 73 -8.27 -23.14 3.29
N LEU A 74 -8.19 -21.86 2.96
CA LEU A 74 -9.16 -21.22 2.07
C LEU A 74 -8.97 -21.68 0.61
N ALA A 75 -7.72 -21.76 0.14
CA ALA A 75 -7.40 -22.19 -1.23
C ALA A 75 -7.86 -23.61 -1.55
N ALA A 76 -7.94 -24.49 -0.53
CA ALA A 76 -8.50 -25.83 -0.67
C ALA A 76 -10.01 -25.86 -0.96
N GLN A 77 -10.74 -24.79 -0.63
CA GLN A 77 -12.18 -24.66 -0.89
C GLN A 77 -12.46 -24.05 -2.27
N ARG A 78 -11.72 -23.02 -2.61
CA ARG A 78 -11.79 -22.29 -3.87
C ARG A 78 -10.51 -21.51 -4.15
N PRO A 79 -10.23 -21.15 -5.41
CA PRO A 79 -9.11 -20.25 -5.71
C PRO A 79 -9.24 -18.93 -4.94
N LEU A 80 -8.12 -18.42 -4.44
CA LEU A 80 -8.07 -17.10 -3.83
C LEU A 80 -8.31 -16.01 -4.87
N THR A 81 -9.04 -14.98 -4.49
CA THR A 81 -9.26 -13.77 -5.29
C THR A 81 -7.99 -12.92 -5.36
N TYR A 82 -8.02 -11.87 -6.19
CA TYR A 82 -6.96 -10.85 -6.20
C TYR A 82 -6.74 -10.25 -4.80
N GLY A 83 -7.83 -9.82 -4.15
CA GLY A 83 -7.75 -9.16 -2.85
C GLY A 83 -7.17 -10.07 -1.76
N GLU A 84 -7.58 -11.34 -1.72
CA GLU A 84 -7.07 -12.30 -0.75
C GLU A 84 -5.58 -12.61 -0.97
N ASN A 85 -5.15 -12.80 -2.22
CA ASN A 85 -3.72 -12.95 -2.50
C ASN A 85 -2.94 -11.70 -2.08
N GLN A 86 -3.48 -10.49 -2.32
CA GLN A 86 -2.82 -9.25 -1.95
C GLN A 86 -2.69 -9.11 -0.42
N GLN A 87 -3.72 -9.46 0.35
CA GLN A 87 -3.65 -9.48 1.81
C GLN A 87 -2.59 -10.46 2.34
N VAL A 88 -2.50 -11.67 1.74
CA VAL A 88 -1.42 -12.62 2.09
C VAL A 88 -0.04 -12.03 1.79
N VAL A 89 0.12 -11.35 0.65
CA VAL A 89 1.38 -10.70 0.27
C VAL A 89 1.80 -9.65 1.28
N GLU A 90 0.88 -8.79 1.72
CA GLU A 90 1.15 -7.72 2.67
C GLU A 90 1.62 -8.28 4.01
N ILE A 91 0.88 -9.24 4.57
CA ILE A 91 1.27 -9.91 5.82
C ILE A 91 2.58 -10.70 5.66
N ALA A 92 2.76 -11.43 4.54
CA ALA A 92 4.01 -12.14 4.28
C ALA A 92 5.23 -11.21 4.21
N ALA A 93 5.06 -10.02 3.64
CA ALA A 93 6.12 -9.01 3.58
C ALA A 93 6.45 -8.43 4.96
N GLU A 94 5.46 -8.21 5.82
CA GLU A 94 5.63 -7.79 7.21
C GLU A 94 6.34 -8.87 8.04
N LEU A 95 5.98 -10.14 7.84
CA LEU A 95 6.59 -11.29 8.51
C LEU A 95 7.94 -11.74 7.89
N GLU A 96 8.42 -11.06 6.86
CA GLU A 96 9.61 -11.42 6.08
C GLU A 96 9.55 -12.84 5.47
N GLU A 97 8.35 -13.37 5.22
CA GLU A 97 8.11 -14.67 4.59
C GLU A 97 8.15 -14.55 3.05
N TRP A 98 9.32 -14.16 2.53
CA TRP A 98 9.51 -13.74 1.12
C TRP A 98 9.07 -14.76 0.08
N SER A 99 9.20 -16.07 0.37
CA SER A 99 8.76 -17.13 -0.55
C SER A 99 7.23 -17.15 -0.70
N ILE A 100 6.49 -16.88 0.38
CA ILE A 100 5.04 -16.79 0.39
C ILE A 100 4.63 -15.50 -0.32
N ALA A 101 5.28 -14.37 0.02
CA ALA A 101 5.05 -13.10 -0.64
C ALA A 101 5.21 -13.21 -2.17
N ALA A 102 6.29 -13.80 -2.66
CA ALA A 102 6.54 -13.99 -4.10
C ALA A 102 5.46 -14.85 -4.76
N ALA A 103 5.08 -15.97 -4.15
CA ALA A 103 4.07 -16.87 -4.71
C ALA A 103 2.71 -16.20 -4.85
N HIS A 104 2.25 -15.51 -3.81
CA HIS A 104 0.95 -14.84 -3.80
C HIS A 104 0.95 -13.53 -4.61
N ALA A 105 2.06 -12.79 -4.66
CA ALA A 105 2.20 -11.62 -5.53
C ALA A 105 2.13 -12.01 -7.01
N SER A 106 2.80 -13.10 -7.40
CA SER A 106 2.67 -13.66 -8.75
C SER A 106 1.25 -14.09 -9.08
N ALA A 107 0.54 -14.75 -8.15
CA ALA A 107 -0.86 -15.13 -8.32
C ALA A 107 -1.76 -13.90 -8.45
N ALA A 108 -1.62 -12.90 -7.59
CA ALA A 108 -2.35 -11.65 -7.65
C ALA A 108 -2.12 -10.90 -8.98
N SER A 109 -0.87 -10.82 -9.45
CA SER A 109 -0.53 -10.20 -10.72
C SER A 109 -1.23 -10.87 -11.92
N ASN A 110 -1.38 -12.19 -11.89
CA ASN A 110 -2.11 -12.93 -12.92
C ASN A 110 -3.63 -12.70 -12.88
N LEU A 111 -4.18 -12.41 -11.71
CA LEU A 111 -5.60 -12.10 -11.49
C LEU A 111 -5.93 -10.61 -11.76
N ALA A 112 -4.94 -9.73 -11.83
CA ALA A 112 -5.11 -8.30 -12.03
C ALA A 112 -5.44 -7.97 -13.49
N THR A 113 -6.60 -8.44 -13.98
CA THR A 113 -7.10 -8.21 -15.34
C THR A 113 -8.35 -7.32 -15.35
N PRO A 114 -8.64 -6.62 -16.47
CA PRO A 114 -9.88 -5.85 -16.61
C PRO A 114 -11.14 -6.67 -16.35
N GLU A 115 -11.18 -7.92 -16.80
CA GLU A 115 -12.32 -8.82 -16.61
C GLU A 115 -12.51 -9.17 -15.13
N ALA A 116 -11.42 -9.51 -14.42
CA ALA A 116 -11.47 -9.80 -12.99
C ALA A 116 -11.87 -8.57 -12.18
N TYR A 117 -11.34 -7.38 -12.56
CA TYR A 117 -11.74 -6.13 -11.91
C TYR A 117 -13.25 -5.85 -12.04
N ARG A 118 -13.84 -6.07 -13.24
CA ARG A 118 -15.29 -5.94 -13.43
C ARG A 118 -16.09 -6.94 -12.61
N ALA A 119 -15.59 -8.17 -12.49
CA ALA A 119 -16.25 -9.22 -11.71
C ALA A 119 -16.28 -8.89 -10.20
N ASP A 120 -15.26 -8.22 -9.70
CA ASP A 120 -15.20 -7.77 -8.29
C ASP A 120 -16.20 -6.63 -8.00
N TYR A 121 -16.62 -5.87 -9.03
CA TYR A 121 -17.52 -4.71 -8.87
C TYR A 121 -18.70 -4.76 -9.86
N PRO A 122 -19.55 -5.80 -9.79
CA PRO A 122 -20.61 -6.04 -10.77
C PRO A 122 -21.68 -4.93 -10.85
N ASP A 123 -21.88 -4.24 -9.73
CA ASP A 123 -22.91 -3.18 -9.60
C ASP A 123 -22.37 -1.78 -9.94
N ARG A 124 -21.10 -1.66 -10.36
CA ARG A 124 -20.50 -0.36 -10.69
C ARG A 124 -20.32 -0.21 -12.20
N GLU A 125 -20.77 0.92 -12.69
CA GLU A 125 -20.55 1.32 -14.08
C GLU A 125 -19.20 2.06 -14.18
N PHE A 126 -18.20 1.40 -14.74
CA PHE A 126 -16.90 1.97 -15.08
C PHE A 126 -16.73 1.97 -16.60
N SER A 127 -16.06 2.99 -17.14
CA SER A 127 -15.58 2.97 -18.52
C SER A 127 -14.53 1.86 -18.74
N ASP A 128 -14.32 1.45 -19.98
CA ASP A 128 -13.27 0.48 -20.31
C ASP A 128 -11.87 1.01 -19.94
N GLU A 129 -11.66 2.31 -20.09
CA GLU A 129 -10.43 3.01 -19.74
C GLU A 129 -10.19 2.99 -18.23
N ASP A 130 -11.20 3.36 -17.41
CA ASP A 130 -11.11 3.29 -15.95
C ASP A 130 -10.80 1.88 -15.46
N VAL A 131 -11.42 0.87 -16.05
CA VAL A 131 -11.20 -0.52 -15.68
C VAL A 131 -9.78 -0.97 -16.03
N ALA A 132 -9.30 -0.61 -17.23
CA ALA A 132 -7.94 -0.95 -17.65
C ALA A 132 -6.90 -0.29 -16.74
N GLU A 133 -7.07 0.99 -16.40
CA GLU A 133 -6.20 1.73 -15.51
C GLU A 133 -6.18 1.10 -14.09
N ARG A 134 -7.35 0.77 -13.55
CA ARG A 134 -7.47 0.18 -12.21
C ARG A 134 -6.87 -1.23 -12.15
N ALA A 135 -7.08 -2.04 -13.17
CA ALA A 135 -6.45 -3.35 -13.31
C ALA A 135 -4.93 -3.21 -13.46
N GLY A 136 -4.46 -2.22 -14.23
CA GLY A 136 -3.04 -1.88 -14.37
C GLY A 136 -2.40 -1.54 -13.02
N ARG A 137 -3.04 -0.69 -12.21
CA ARG A 137 -2.55 -0.38 -10.85
C ARG A 137 -2.49 -1.60 -9.94
N ARG A 138 -3.52 -2.45 -9.94
CA ARG A 138 -3.49 -3.72 -9.20
C ARG A 138 -2.29 -4.58 -9.61
N LYS A 139 -2.07 -4.68 -10.92
CA LYS A 139 -0.95 -5.45 -11.46
C LYS A 139 0.39 -4.85 -11.06
N ALA A 140 0.53 -3.53 -11.14
CA ALA A 140 1.75 -2.84 -10.73
C ALA A 140 2.07 -3.06 -9.24
N THR A 141 1.08 -2.95 -8.36
CA THR A 141 1.25 -3.22 -6.93
C THR A 141 1.73 -4.66 -6.69
N SER A 142 1.08 -5.65 -7.32
CA SER A 142 1.50 -7.05 -7.17
C SER A 142 2.91 -7.31 -7.72
N LEU A 143 3.26 -6.72 -8.87
CA LEU A 143 4.61 -6.82 -9.43
C LEU A 143 5.67 -6.13 -8.55
N ALA A 144 5.31 -5.03 -7.88
CA ALA A 144 6.21 -4.37 -6.93
C ALA A 144 6.52 -5.27 -5.73
N TYR A 145 5.52 -5.93 -5.17
CA TYR A 145 5.74 -6.92 -4.10
C TYR A 145 6.52 -8.16 -4.58
N ASP A 146 6.23 -8.67 -5.79
CA ASP A 146 6.99 -9.79 -6.39
C ASP A 146 8.47 -9.40 -6.55
N GLY A 147 8.73 -8.17 -7.03
CA GLY A 147 10.08 -7.63 -7.13
C GLY A 147 10.76 -7.47 -5.77
N TRP A 148 10.05 -6.96 -4.77
CA TRP A 148 10.60 -6.80 -3.43
C TRP A 148 10.91 -8.15 -2.77
N ALA A 149 10.03 -9.13 -2.93
CA ALA A 149 10.27 -10.49 -2.45
C ALA A 149 11.46 -11.14 -3.18
N ALA A 150 11.57 -11.00 -4.51
CA ALA A 150 12.70 -11.49 -5.28
C ALA A 150 14.03 -10.88 -4.79
N TYR A 151 14.05 -9.58 -4.51
CA TYR A 151 15.23 -8.88 -3.97
C TYR A 151 15.67 -9.48 -2.63
N ASN A 152 14.73 -9.68 -1.70
CA ASN A 152 15.02 -10.25 -0.38
C ASN A 152 15.40 -11.75 -0.45
N LEU A 153 15.00 -12.45 -1.51
CA LEU A 153 15.45 -13.82 -1.80
C LEU A 153 16.81 -13.87 -2.51
N GLY A 154 17.42 -12.72 -2.82
CA GLY A 154 18.74 -12.60 -3.45
C GLY A 154 18.71 -12.65 -4.98
N ASP A 155 17.55 -12.58 -5.62
CA ASP A 155 17.41 -12.52 -7.09
C ASP A 155 17.23 -11.06 -7.53
N THR A 156 18.32 -10.30 -7.50
CA THR A 156 18.35 -8.88 -7.87
C THR A 156 17.93 -8.65 -9.33
N GLU A 157 18.32 -9.53 -10.26
CA GLU A 157 17.96 -9.39 -11.67
C GLU A 157 16.43 -9.49 -11.86
N LEU A 158 15.81 -10.49 -11.26
CA LEU A 158 14.35 -10.65 -11.29
C LEU A 158 13.64 -9.47 -10.62
N ALA A 159 14.17 -9.00 -9.48
CA ALA A 159 13.60 -7.87 -8.75
C ALA A 159 13.48 -6.62 -9.64
N PHE A 160 14.58 -6.19 -10.26
CA PHE A 160 14.59 -5.01 -11.13
C PHE A 160 13.72 -5.20 -12.38
N ALA A 161 13.67 -6.41 -12.94
CA ALA A 161 12.77 -6.72 -14.06
C ALA A 161 11.29 -6.59 -13.65
N ARG A 162 10.92 -6.98 -12.41
CA ARG A 162 9.58 -6.83 -11.87
C ARG A 162 9.20 -5.37 -11.61
N PHE A 163 10.11 -4.58 -11.04
CA PHE A 163 9.88 -3.15 -10.84
C PHE A 163 9.67 -2.40 -12.16
N ALA A 164 10.52 -2.66 -13.17
CA ALA A 164 10.34 -2.08 -14.49
C ALA A 164 8.99 -2.47 -15.13
N ALA A 165 8.59 -3.74 -15.01
CA ALA A 165 7.29 -4.20 -15.50
C ALA A 165 6.10 -3.59 -14.72
N ALA A 166 6.28 -3.29 -13.43
CA ALA A 166 5.27 -2.59 -12.64
C ALA A 166 5.11 -1.14 -13.10
N ASP A 167 6.21 -0.45 -13.36
CA ASP A 167 6.23 0.93 -13.86
C ASP A 167 5.53 1.06 -15.21
N ASP A 168 5.78 0.11 -16.13
CA ASP A 168 5.17 0.08 -17.46
C ASP A 168 3.63 -0.04 -17.43
N VAL A 169 3.05 -0.62 -16.39
CA VAL A 169 1.59 -0.91 -16.35
C VAL A 169 0.81 -0.05 -15.37
N GLY A 170 1.46 0.63 -14.44
CA GLY A 170 0.75 1.41 -13.43
C GLY A 170 1.67 2.24 -12.52
N SER A 171 2.49 3.09 -13.10
CA SER A 171 3.47 3.94 -12.38
C SER A 171 2.83 4.99 -11.47
N VAL A 172 1.57 5.35 -11.69
CA VAL A 172 0.87 6.36 -10.89
C VAL A 172 -0.46 5.86 -10.35
N SER A 173 -0.86 6.40 -9.21
CA SER A 173 -2.19 6.21 -8.63
C SER A 173 -3.23 7.06 -9.37
N TYR A 174 -4.51 6.87 -9.03
CA TYR A 174 -5.61 7.64 -9.63
C TYR A 174 -5.54 9.16 -9.36
N LEU A 175 -4.76 9.58 -8.36
CA LEU A 175 -4.50 11.00 -8.06
C LEU A 175 -3.25 11.54 -8.77
N GLY A 176 -2.59 10.75 -9.62
CA GLY A 176 -1.33 11.12 -10.25
C GLY A 176 -0.11 11.07 -9.32
N VAL A 177 -0.28 10.52 -8.13
CA VAL A 177 0.82 10.29 -7.17
C VAL A 177 1.58 9.03 -7.60
N PRO A 178 2.90 8.95 -7.38
CA PRO A 178 3.65 7.72 -7.64
C PRO A 178 3.01 6.49 -6.98
N ASN A 179 3.06 5.34 -7.64
CA ASN A 179 2.46 4.12 -7.11
C ASN A 179 3.30 3.59 -5.95
N THR A 180 2.77 3.67 -4.75
CA THR A 180 3.32 3.01 -3.57
C THR A 180 2.75 1.58 -3.51
N PRO A 181 3.56 0.53 -3.29
CA PRO A 181 4.95 0.57 -2.79
C PRO A 181 6.06 0.54 -3.87
N LEU A 182 5.73 0.60 -5.16
CA LEU A 182 6.68 0.39 -6.26
C LEU A 182 7.99 1.18 -6.09
N TYR A 183 7.89 2.51 -6.01
CA TYR A 183 9.08 3.35 -6.00
C TYR A 183 9.86 3.27 -4.68
N THR A 184 9.18 3.01 -3.57
CA THR A 184 9.84 2.74 -2.29
C THR A 184 10.65 1.46 -2.35
N PHE A 185 10.09 0.35 -2.84
CA PHE A 185 10.79 -0.93 -2.95
C PHE A 185 11.93 -0.87 -3.96
N TRP A 186 11.68 -0.28 -5.13
CA TRP A 186 12.71 -0.12 -6.15
C TRP A 186 13.87 0.73 -5.66
N GLY A 187 13.58 1.89 -5.06
CA GLY A 187 14.60 2.77 -4.53
C GLY A 187 15.42 2.14 -3.39
N ARG A 188 14.78 1.37 -2.52
CA ARG A 188 15.47 0.62 -1.44
C ARG A 188 16.38 -0.48 -2.02
N ALA A 189 15.91 -1.21 -3.03
CA ALA A 189 16.73 -2.21 -3.71
C ALA A 189 17.94 -1.55 -4.40
N ALA A 190 17.74 -0.45 -5.13
CA ALA A 190 18.83 0.31 -5.75
C ALA A 190 19.84 0.86 -4.72
N LEU A 191 19.35 1.34 -3.56
CA LEU A 191 20.21 1.76 -2.46
C LEU A 191 21.07 0.60 -1.94
N GLY A 192 20.49 -0.57 -1.75
CA GLY A 192 21.20 -1.77 -1.31
C GLY A 192 22.28 -2.24 -2.30
N GLU A 193 22.06 -2.06 -3.59
CA GLU A 193 23.04 -2.36 -4.65
C GLU A 193 24.09 -1.23 -4.85
N GLY A 194 23.98 -0.11 -4.13
CA GLY A 194 24.87 1.04 -4.27
C GLY A 194 24.58 1.89 -5.50
N GLU A 195 23.44 1.71 -6.15
CA GLU A 195 22.99 2.49 -7.29
C GLU A 195 22.32 3.79 -6.83
N PHE A 196 23.09 4.67 -6.19
CA PHE A 196 22.57 5.84 -5.48
C PHE A 196 21.79 6.82 -6.37
N ASP A 197 22.16 6.96 -7.65
CA ASP A 197 21.44 7.82 -8.60
C ASP A 197 20.02 7.29 -8.83
N SER A 198 19.89 5.99 -9.09
CA SER A 198 18.61 5.32 -9.27
C SER A 198 17.78 5.36 -7.98
N ALA A 199 18.41 5.12 -6.85
CA ALA A 199 17.73 5.20 -5.55
C ALA A 199 17.14 6.59 -5.29
N ILE A 200 17.92 7.65 -5.55
CA ILE A 200 17.49 9.04 -5.40
C ILE A 200 16.35 9.38 -6.37
N GLU A 201 16.39 8.89 -7.60
CA GLU A 201 15.33 9.12 -8.58
C GLU A 201 14.00 8.48 -8.13
N MET A 202 14.02 7.20 -7.76
CA MET A 202 12.82 6.46 -7.35
C MET A 202 12.24 7.00 -6.03
N LEU A 203 13.07 7.10 -5.00
CA LEU A 203 12.62 7.59 -3.67
C LEU A 203 12.28 9.08 -3.68
N GLY A 204 12.92 9.88 -4.53
CA GLY A 204 12.71 11.32 -4.60
C GLY A 204 11.29 11.69 -5.02
N ALA A 205 10.71 10.96 -5.96
CA ALA A 205 9.32 11.16 -6.38
C ALA A 205 8.35 10.86 -5.23
N GLU A 206 8.52 9.73 -4.56
CA GLU A 206 7.67 9.29 -3.43
C GLU A 206 7.79 10.24 -2.23
N ALA A 207 9.02 10.56 -1.79
CA ALA A 207 9.27 11.45 -0.66
C ALA A 207 8.79 12.89 -0.93
N ALA A 208 8.81 13.34 -2.18
CA ALA A 208 8.34 14.68 -2.55
C ALA A 208 6.85 14.87 -2.32
N PHE A 209 6.04 13.82 -2.42
CA PHE A 209 4.60 13.87 -2.14
C PHE A 209 4.27 13.77 -0.64
N GLY A 210 5.26 13.51 0.23
CA GLY A 210 5.08 13.51 1.67
C GLY A 210 4.23 12.35 2.19
N ASN A 211 4.32 11.18 1.57
CA ASN A 211 3.67 9.97 2.06
C ASN A 211 4.49 9.39 3.22
N ASP A 212 4.24 9.87 4.43
CA ASP A 212 4.98 9.50 5.64
C ASP A 212 4.92 7.99 5.93
N GLY A 213 3.84 7.31 5.49
CA GLY A 213 3.66 5.87 5.69
C GLY A 213 4.62 5.00 4.87
N SER A 214 5.21 5.52 3.79
CA SER A 214 6.14 4.74 2.95
C SER A 214 7.57 4.68 3.50
N GLY A 215 7.95 5.61 4.38
CA GLY A 215 9.33 5.79 4.85
C GLY A 215 10.32 6.24 3.75
N ALA A 216 9.82 6.64 2.57
CA ALA A 216 10.65 6.98 1.42
C ALA A 216 11.64 8.10 1.71
N GLU A 217 11.29 9.10 2.54
CA GLU A 217 12.19 10.20 2.89
C GLU A 217 13.41 9.70 3.67
N VAL A 218 13.25 8.73 4.57
CA VAL A 218 14.35 8.15 5.35
C VAL A 218 15.38 7.49 4.41
N TYR A 219 14.92 6.65 3.50
CA TYR A 219 15.79 5.99 2.53
C TYR A 219 16.38 6.96 1.50
N LEU A 220 15.63 7.99 1.11
CA LEU A 220 16.13 9.04 0.23
C LEU A 220 17.30 9.81 0.89
N ARG A 221 17.18 10.13 2.17
CA ARG A 221 18.22 10.81 2.95
C ARG A 221 19.48 9.95 3.02
N GLU A 222 19.30 8.65 3.27
CA GLU A 222 20.41 7.68 3.26
C GLU A 222 21.09 7.60 1.88
N ALA A 223 20.33 7.48 0.80
CA ALA A 223 20.86 7.46 -0.57
C ALA A 223 21.61 8.76 -0.92
N TYR A 224 21.05 9.91 -0.51
CA TYR A 224 21.67 11.22 -0.70
C TYR A 224 23.01 11.31 0.05
N ALA A 225 23.02 10.93 1.31
CA ALA A 225 24.25 10.93 2.12
C ALA A 225 25.31 9.96 1.59
N ALA A 226 24.91 8.77 1.16
CA ALA A 226 25.81 7.79 0.55
C ALA A 226 26.45 8.31 -0.74
N LYS A 227 25.69 9.06 -1.56
CA LYS A 227 26.17 9.66 -2.80
C LYS A 227 27.11 10.85 -2.57
N ASN A 228 26.75 11.75 -1.64
CA ASN A 228 27.43 13.04 -1.45
C ASN A 228 28.50 13.00 -0.35
N GLY A 229 28.51 11.98 0.50
CA GLY A 229 29.41 11.80 1.63
C GLY A 229 28.85 12.27 2.96
N ASP A 230 27.78 13.07 2.95
CA ASP A 230 27.03 13.54 4.13
C ASP A 230 25.60 13.98 3.74
N GLU A 231 24.85 14.47 4.71
CA GLU A 231 23.47 14.95 4.54
C GLU A 231 23.38 16.48 4.32
N GLU A 232 24.49 17.19 4.19
CA GLU A 232 24.46 18.63 4.03
C GLU A 232 23.74 19.00 2.71
N GLY A 233 22.75 19.88 2.79
CA GLY A 233 21.94 20.31 1.66
C GLY A 233 20.76 19.37 1.31
N PHE A 234 20.49 18.33 2.10
CA PHE A 234 19.38 17.41 1.82
C PHE A 234 18.01 18.11 1.80
N ASP A 235 17.75 18.99 2.75
CA ASP A 235 16.46 19.69 2.84
C ASP A 235 16.24 20.60 1.62
N GLU A 236 17.28 21.30 1.15
CA GLU A 236 17.25 22.09 -0.07
C GLU A 236 17.03 21.21 -1.31
N PHE A 237 17.67 20.04 -1.35
CA PHE A 237 17.47 19.06 -2.42
C PHE A 237 16.02 18.55 -2.45
N LEU A 238 15.45 18.18 -1.29
CA LEU A 238 14.07 17.71 -1.19
C LEU A 238 13.08 18.79 -1.62
N TRP A 239 13.30 20.05 -1.20
CA TRP A 239 12.49 21.17 -1.64
C TRP A 239 12.61 21.43 -3.15
N ALA A 240 13.80 21.32 -3.72
CA ALA A 240 14.00 21.44 -5.16
C ALA A 240 13.28 20.33 -5.94
N THR A 241 13.26 19.12 -5.40
CA THR A 241 12.53 17.98 -5.97
C THR A 241 11.02 18.20 -5.91
N ARG A 242 10.47 18.65 -4.78
CA ARG A 242 9.06 19.05 -4.63
C ARG A 242 8.67 20.13 -5.64
N ASN A 243 9.47 21.18 -5.75
CA ASN A 243 9.22 22.27 -6.69
C ASN A 243 9.26 21.82 -8.17
N LYS A 244 10.12 20.87 -8.51
CA LYS A 244 10.20 20.30 -9.87
C LYS A 244 8.95 19.49 -10.24
N LEU A 245 8.37 18.79 -9.26
CA LEU A 245 7.16 17.97 -9.43
C LEU A 245 5.87 18.79 -9.28
N ALA A 246 5.95 19.97 -8.65
CA ALA A 246 4.80 20.85 -8.49
C ALA A 246 4.28 21.32 -9.85
N THR A 247 2.98 21.27 -10.03
CA THR A 247 2.30 21.82 -11.21
C THR A 247 1.68 23.18 -10.88
N THR A 248 1.69 24.07 -11.88
CA THR A 248 0.96 25.32 -11.75
C THR A 248 -0.53 25.04 -11.85
N VAL A 249 -1.29 25.48 -10.86
CA VAL A 249 -2.75 25.42 -10.91
C VAL A 249 -3.26 26.66 -11.62
N ASP A 250 -4.07 26.45 -12.67
CA ASP A 250 -4.77 27.56 -13.34
C ASP A 250 -5.72 28.24 -12.35
N ASP A 251 -5.92 29.57 -12.55
CA ASP A 251 -6.89 30.29 -11.73
C ASP A 251 -8.30 29.73 -11.94
N PHE A 252 -9.04 29.60 -10.85
CA PHE A 252 -10.43 29.16 -10.88
C PHE A 252 -11.27 30.01 -9.92
N THR A 253 -12.55 30.04 -10.17
CA THR A 253 -13.51 30.80 -9.39
C THR A 253 -14.47 29.88 -8.67
N LEU A 254 -14.69 30.12 -7.39
CA LEU A 254 -15.69 29.45 -6.56
C LEU A 254 -16.69 30.47 -6.02
N LEU A 255 -17.88 29.98 -5.67
CA LEU A 255 -18.85 30.83 -4.94
C LEU A 255 -18.62 30.69 -3.44
N ASP A 256 -18.64 31.81 -2.72
CA ASP A 256 -18.70 31.80 -1.27
C ASP A 256 -20.12 31.45 -0.75
N TYR A 257 -20.28 31.39 0.56
CA TYR A 257 -21.58 31.07 1.17
C TYR A 257 -22.66 32.14 0.94
N GLU A 258 -22.26 33.32 0.50
CA GLU A 258 -23.15 34.46 0.16
C GLU A 258 -23.48 34.50 -1.33
N GLY A 259 -22.84 33.59 -2.13
CA GLY A 259 -23.02 33.48 -3.57
C GLY A 259 -22.16 34.45 -4.39
N ASN A 260 -21.14 35.06 -3.80
CA ASN A 260 -20.19 35.91 -4.52
C ASN A 260 -19.11 35.04 -5.16
N GLU A 261 -18.66 35.45 -6.34
CA GLU A 261 -17.52 34.81 -7.01
C GLU A 261 -16.20 35.24 -6.34
N ILE A 262 -15.39 34.25 -5.97
CA ILE A 262 -14.05 34.45 -5.43
C ILE A 262 -13.07 33.72 -6.34
N SER A 263 -12.12 34.44 -6.93
CA SER A 263 -11.01 33.88 -7.69
C SER A 263 -9.95 33.32 -6.73
N MET A 264 -9.36 32.19 -7.09
CA MET A 264 -8.25 31.61 -6.34
C MET A 264 -7.05 32.56 -6.29
N ALA A 265 -6.79 33.28 -7.38
CA ALA A 265 -5.75 34.31 -7.44
C ALA A 265 -5.94 35.41 -6.40
N ASP A 266 -7.18 35.84 -6.15
CA ASP A 266 -7.48 36.91 -5.19
C ASP A 266 -7.18 36.54 -3.75
N VAL A 267 -7.36 35.27 -3.41
CA VAL A 267 -7.15 34.76 -2.03
C VAL A 267 -5.75 34.20 -1.78
N SER A 268 -5.06 33.74 -2.83
CA SER A 268 -3.76 33.06 -2.73
C SER A 268 -2.57 34.01 -3.01
N THR A 269 -2.74 35.11 -3.75
CA THR A 269 -1.61 35.96 -4.15
C THR A 269 -0.80 36.45 -2.96
N GLY A 270 0.48 36.07 -2.93
CA GLY A 270 1.43 36.38 -1.86
C GLY A 270 1.21 35.64 -0.54
N LYS A 271 0.43 34.57 -0.54
CA LYS A 271 0.11 33.79 0.63
C LYS A 271 0.32 32.28 0.33
N VAL A 272 0.61 31.52 1.38
CA VAL A 272 0.46 30.05 1.33
C VAL A 272 -1.02 29.74 1.58
N THR A 273 -1.64 29.03 0.66
CA THR A 273 -3.07 28.68 0.72
C THR A 273 -3.22 27.18 0.74
N LEU A 274 -3.93 26.65 1.75
CA LEU A 274 -4.31 25.25 1.83
C LEU A 274 -5.74 25.09 1.29
N LEU A 275 -5.90 24.26 0.27
CA LEU A 275 -7.21 23.86 -0.25
C LEU A 275 -7.60 22.52 0.37
N ALA A 276 -8.71 22.51 1.09
CA ALA A 276 -9.30 21.27 1.61
C ALA A 276 -10.60 20.98 0.87
N PHE A 277 -10.68 19.82 0.23
CA PHE A 277 -11.90 19.31 -0.40
C PHE A 277 -12.53 18.27 0.52
N TRP A 278 -13.81 18.46 0.84
CA TRP A 278 -14.57 17.47 1.59
C TRP A 278 -15.92 17.26 0.94
N PHE A 279 -16.40 16.02 0.98
CA PHE A 279 -17.69 15.64 0.45
C PHE A 279 -18.60 15.29 1.61
N PRO A 280 -19.85 15.82 1.66
CA PRO A 280 -20.82 15.37 2.64
C PRO A 280 -21.10 13.86 2.35
N THR A 281 -20.90 13.04 3.36
CA THR A 281 -21.22 11.58 3.35
C THR A 281 -22.68 11.38 3.69
#